data_0c9456a0326566c77a2cf6f72744729a
#
_entry.id   0c9456a0326566c77a2cf6f72744729a
#
_cell.length_a   1.000
_cell.length_b   1.000
_cell.length_c   1.000
_cell.angle_alpha   90.00
_cell.angle_beta   90.00
_cell.angle_gamma   90.00
#
_symmetry.space_group_name_H-M   'P 1'
#
loop_
_entity.id
_entity.type
_entity.pdbx_description
1 polymer ?
#
loop_
_entity_poly.entity_id
_entity_poly.type
_entity_poly.pdbx_seq_one_letter_code
_entity_poly.pdbx_strand_id
1 'polypeptide(L)'
;PTFGMEAPFRQVGIYSHVGQLYEPVDMDTLLYYKEATEGQILEEGITEAGSMSSFIAAGTAYATHCINTIPFFIFYSMFGMQRIGDLVWAAADSRTRGSLLGGMSGRTTLAGEGLQHQDGHSHLFSLAVPNLVSYDPAFAYEIAVIIEEGIRRMYTNGEGIFYYITVMNEHKEMPAMPQGAKEGILK
;
A
#
# COMPACT_ATOMS: atom_id res chain seq x y z
N PRO A 1 -7.34 2.99 7.78
CA PRO A 1 -6.99 1.75 8.51
C PRO A 1 -5.49 1.47 8.44
N THR A 2 -4.93 0.98 9.53
CA THR A 2 -3.49 0.71 9.63
C THR A 2 -3.10 -0.69 9.15
N PHE A 3 -4.03 -1.63 9.17
CA PHE A 3 -3.84 -3.03 8.74
C PHE A 3 -2.58 -3.70 9.31
N GLY A 4 -2.29 -3.47 10.59
CA GLY A 4 -1.11 -4.03 11.23
C GLY A 4 0.18 -3.25 10.95
N MET A 5 0.10 -2.06 10.35
CA MET A 5 1.24 -1.20 10.04
C MET A 5 1.43 -0.08 11.10
N GLU A 6 1.23 -0.39 12.36
CA GLU A 6 1.40 0.59 13.46
C GLU A 6 2.87 0.93 13.73
N ALA A 7 3.79 0.01 13.46
CA ALA A 7 5.22 0.23 13.69
C ALA A 7 5.80 1.46 12.96
N PRO A 8 5.45 1.74 11.70
CA PRO A 8 5.90 2.95 11.01
C PRO A 8 5.53 4.25 11.69
N PHE A 9 4.40 4.33 12.41
CA PHE A 9 4.02 5.55 13.13
C PHE A 9 5.06 5.97 14.17
N ARG A 10 5.68 5.01 14.86
CA ARG A 10 6.78 5.30 15.80
C ARG A 10 8.10 5.61 15.11
N GLN A 11 8.36 4.93 14.00
CA GLN A 11 9.68 4.96 13.35
C GLN A 11 9.86 6.20 12.48
N VAL A 12 8.86 6.52 11.67
CA VAL A 12 8.98 7.55 10.63
C VAL A 12 8.08 8.76 10.84
N GLY A 13 7.07 8.64 11.70
CA GLY A 13 6.16 9.73 12.05
C GLY A 13 5.23 10.19 10.92
N ILE A 14 4.26 11.00 11.31
CA ILE A 14 3.27 11.61 10.42
C ILE A 14 3.85 12.93 9.91
N TYR A 15 3.74 13.18 8.64
CA TYR A 15 4.19 14.44 8.06
C TYR A 15 3.31 15.61 8.48
N SER A 16 3.93 16.65 9.00
CA SER A 16 3.30 17.95 9.24
C SER A 16 4.31 19.05 8.94
N HIS A 17 3.95 19.99 8.08
CA HIS A 17 4.85 21.08 7.69
C HIS A 17 5.22 22.03 8.83
N VAL A 18 4.47 22.00 9.94
CA VAL A 18 4.74 22.78 11.17
C VAL A 18 5.23 21.94 12.33
N GLY A 19 5.28 20.62 12.18
CA GLY A 19 5.61 19.69 13.25
C GLY A 19 4.48 19.53 14.27
N GLN A 20 4.78 18.92 15.42
CA GLN A 20 3.82 18.67 16.50
C GLN A 20 3.57 19.94 17.32
N LEU A 21 2.37 20.51 17.22
CA LEU A 21 1.99 21.74 17.94
C LEU A 21 1.13 21.52 19.19
N TYR A 22 0.73 20.28 19.46
CA TYR A 22 -0.13 19.92 20.59
C TYR A 22 0.25 18.56 21.15
N GLU A 23 -0.18 18.28 22.38
CA GLU A 23 -0.05 16.96 22.99
C GLU A 23 -1.30 16.14 22.63
N PRO A 24 -1.16 14.97 21.98
CA PRO A 24 -2.29 14.13 21.63
C PRO A 24 -2.98 13.56 22.89
N VAL A 25 -4.30 13.63 22.94
CA VAL A 25 -5.11 13.26 24.13
C VAL A 25 -4.94 11.79 24.51
N ASP A 26 -4.77 10.91 23.50
CA ASP A 26 -4.69 9.45 23.69
C ASP A 26 -3.30 8.87 23.35
N MET A 27 -2.26 9.68 23.50
CA MET A 27 -0.88 9.32 23.11
C MET A 27 -0.40 7.99 23.69
N ASP A 28 -0.84 7.65 24.92
CA ASP A 28 -0.39 6.46 25.63
C ASP A 28 -1.32 5.24 25.46
N THR A 29 -2.48 5.39 24.84
CA THR A 29 -3.52 4.36 24.89
C THR A 29 -3.84 3.69 23.55
N LEU A 30 -3.68 4.35 22.42
CA LEU A 30 -4.07 3.81 21.10
C LEU A 30 -2.89 3.64 20.15
N LEU A 31 -2.54 4.70 19.45
CA LEU A 31 -1.42 4.72 18.54
C LEU A 31 -0.44 5.79 18.97
N TYR A 32 0.83 5.50 18.84
CA TYR A 32 1.86 6.52 19.06
C TYR A 32 1.74 7.57 17.96
N TYR A 33 1.04 8.66 18.26
CA TYR A 33 0.81 9.77 17.34
C TYR A 33 1.93 10.79 17.48
N LYS A 34 2.73 10.93 16.43
CA LYS A 34 3.82 11.91 16.38
C LYS A 34 3.85 12.57 15.01
N GLU A 35 3.67 13.88 14.99
CA GLU A 35 3.85 14.70 13.81
C GLU A 35 5.28 15.25 13.73
N ALA A 36 5.84 15.28 12.53
CA ALA A 36 7.19 15.78 12.29
C ALA A 36 7.30 16.37 10.88
N THR A 37 8.17 17.35 10.71
CA THR A 37 8.44 17.97 9.39
C THR A 37 9.11 16.99 8.41
N GLU A 38 9.82 16.01 8.94
CA GLU A 38 10.45 14.90 8.20
C GLU A 38 9.60 13.61 8.21
N GLY A 39 8.37 13.66 8.73
CA GLY A 39 7.47 12.52 8.76
C GLY A 39 7.19 11.96 7.37
N GLN A 40 7.06 10.63 7.27
CA GLN A 40 6.88 9.93 6.00
C GLN A 40 5.48 9.33 5.84
N ILE A 41 4.61 9.49 6.83
CA ILE A 41 3.21 9.07 6.74
C ILE A 41 2.37 10.29 6.40
N LEU A 42 1.66 10.23 5.28
CA LEU A 42 0.68 11.24 4.89
C LEU A 42 -0.70 10.83 5.41
N GLU A 43 -1.31 11.65 6.22
CA GLU A 43 -2.70 11.50 6.64
C GLU A 43 -3.62 12.31 5.74
N GLU A 44 -4.22 11.64 4.77
CA GLU A 44 -5.11 12.25 3.77
C GLU A 44 -6.58 12.29 4.22
N GLY A 45 -6.88 11.75 5.40
CA GLY A 45 -8.25 11.52 5.84
C GLY A 45 -8.93 10.36 5.11
N ILE A 46 -10.26 10.31 5.15
CA ILE A 46 -11.05 9.26 4.48
C ILE A 46 -11.35 9.74 3.05
N THR A 47 -10.36 9.69 2.19
CA THR A 47 -10.47 10.08 0.78
C THR A 47 -9.56 9.22 -0.10
N GLU A 48 -10.12 8.23 -0.75
CA GLU A 48 -9.36 7.34 -1.63
C GLU A 48 -8.78 8.11 -2.84
N ALA A 49 -9.55 9.05 -3.38
CA ALA A 49 -9.12 9.85 -4.53
C ALA A 49 -7.97 10.81 -4.18
N GLY A 50 -8.03 11.46 -3.00
CA GLY A 50 -6.94 12.30 -2.50
C GLY A 50 -5.67 11.50 -2.28
N SER A 51 -5.78 10.39 -1.55
CA SER A 51 -4.65 9.50 -1.29
C SER A 51 -4.01 8.94 -2.56
N MET A 52 -4.84 8.55 -3.55
CA MET A 52 -4.33 8.06 -4.83
C MET A 52 -3.64 9.17 -5.63
N SER A 53 -4.14 10.41 -5.54
CA SER A 53 -3.48 11.56 -6.18
C SER A 53 -2.10 11.84 -5.57
N SER A 54 -1.99 11.80 -4.25
CA SER A 54 -0.70 11.90 -3.54
C SER A 54 0.24 10.75 -3.88
N PHE A 55 -0.29 9.52 -4.01
CA PHE A 55 0.47 8.36 -4.46
C PHE A 55 1.04 8.57 -5.88
N ILE A 56 0.23 9.08 -6.82
CA ILE A 56 0.68 9.39 -8.18
C ILE A 56 1.76 10.47 -8.15
N ALA A 57 1.54 11.55 -7.41
CA ALA A 57 2.50 12.63 -7.30
C ALA A 57 3.85 12.15 -6.75
N ALA A 58 3.83 11.37 -5.67
CA ALA A 58 5.02 10.76 -5.12
C ALA A 58 5.67 9.79 -6.11
N GLY A 59 4.90 8.85 -6.67
CA GLY A 59 5.41 7.81 -7.56
C GLY A 59 5.92 8.30 -8.91
N THR A 60 5.63 9.56 -9.28
CA THR A 60 6.16 10.22 -10.49
C THR A 60 7.24 11.25 -10.19
N ALA A 61 7.60 11.46 -8.93
CA ALA A 61 8.61 12.45 -8.51
C ALA A 61 9.99 12.21 -9.16
N TYR A 62 10.29 10.97 -9.51
CA TYR A 62 11.53 10.65 -10.24
C TYR A 62 11.62 11.35 -11.61
N ALA A 63 10.49 11.54 -12.29
CA ALA A 63 10.43 12.19 -13.59
C ALA A 63 10.27 13.71 -13.49
N THR A 64 9.54 14.20 -12.47
CA THR A 64 9.22 15.62 -12.32
C THR A 64 10.25 16.39 -11.50
N HIS A 65 10.87 15.74 -10.51
CA HIS A 65 11.79 16.37 -9.56
C HIS A 65 13.16 15.67 -9.47
N CYS A 66 13.40 14.62 -10.25
CA CYS A 66 14.61 13.79 -10.17
C CYS A 66 14.84 13.19 -8.76
N ILE A 67 13.76 12.93 -8.02
CA ILE A 67 13.79 12.37 -6.67
C ILE A 67 13.02 11.06 -6.66
N ASN A 68 13.68 9.96 -6.28
CA ASN A 68 12.99 8.69 -6.07
C ASN A 68 12.27 8.69 -4.72
N THR A 69 10.98 8.47 -4.74
CA THR A 69 10.19 8.13 -3.55
C THR A 69 9.61 6.73 -3.73
N ILE A 70 9.32 6.04 -2.63
CA ILE A 70 8.76 4.68 -2.63
C ILE A 70 7.40 4.73 -1.93
N PRO A 71 6.35 5.20 -2.62
CA PRO A 71 5.04 5.35 -1.99
C PRO A 71 4.33 4.00 -1.81
N PHE A 72 3.67 3.88 -0.65
CA PHE A 72 2.72 2.83 -0.34
C PHE A 72 1.37 3.48 -0.05
N PHE A 73 0.32 3.03 -0.71
CA PHE A 73 -1.03 3.45 -0.41
C PHE A 73 -1.85 2.25 0.06
N ILE A 74 -2.38 2.36 1.29
CA ILE A 74 -3.18 1.31 1.93
C ILE A 74 -4.65 1.71 1.88
N PHE A 75 -5.49 0.83 1.37
CA PHE A 75 -6.93 1.05 1.23
C PHE A 75 -7.70 -0.27 1.35
N TYR A 76 -9.01 -0.19 1.50
CA TYR A 76 -9.87 -1.37 1.42
C TYR A 76 -9.90 -1.88 -0.02
N SER A 77 -9.48 -3.12 -0.24
CA SER A 77 -9.18 -3.69 -1.54
C SER A 77 -10.28 -3.50 -2.59
N MET A 78 -11.40 -4.17 -2.45
CA MET A 78 -12.48 -4.08 -3.42
C MET A 78 -13.16 -2.72 -3.42
N PHE A 79 -13.46 -2.19 -2.25
CA PHE A 79 -14.11 -0.92 -2.06
C PHE A 79 -13.29 0.25 -2.63
N GLY A 80 -11.99 0.25 -2.37
CA GLY A 80 -11.07 1.25 -2.91
C GLY A 80 -10.91 1.12 -4.42
N MET A 81 -10.67 -0.07 -4.95
CA MET A 81 -10.50 -0.27 -6.39
C MET A 81 -11.70 0.23 -7.20
N GLN A 82 -12.92 0.06 -6.69
CA GLN A 82 -14.12 0.63 -7.32
C GLN A 82 -14.09 2.16 -7.38
N ARG A 83 -13.53 2.81 -6.37
CA ARG A 83 -13.53 4.27 -6.24
C ARG A 83 -12.40 4.96 -6.95
N ILE A 84 -11.25 4.28 -7.08
CA ILE A 84 -10.02 4.85 -7.65
C ILE A 84 -9.66 4.30 -9.03
N GLY A 85 -10.56 3.54 -9.67
CA GLY A 85 -10.29 2.89 -10.95
C GLY A 85 -9.70 3.84 -12.00
N ASP A 86 -10.31 4.99 -12.21
CA ASP A 86 -9.83 6.00 -13.16
C ASP A 86 -8.44 6.55 -12.79
N LEU A 87 -8.18 6.71 -11.50
CA LEU A 87 -6.87 7.16 -11.01
C LEU A 87 -5.80 6.06 -11.11
N VAL A 88 -6.20 4.79 -11.04
CA VAL A 88 -5.30 3.67 -11.32
C VAL A 88 -4.85 3.70 -12.77
N TRP A 89 -5.76 3.97 -13.71
CA TRP A 89 -5.40 4.19 -15.12
C TRP A 89 -4.52 5.43 -15.31
N ALA A 90 -4.80 6.53 -14.63
CA ALA A 90 -3.94 7.73 -14.66
C ALA A 90 -2.54 7.43 -14.11
N ALA A 91 -2.43 6.64 -13.05
CA ALA A 91 -1.15 6.17 -12.52
C ALA A 91 -0.37 5.33 -13.54
N ALA A 92 -1.08 4.45 -14.27
CA ALA A 92 -0.53 3.62 -15.32
C ALA A 92 0.05 4.46 -16.46
N ASP A 93 -0.73 5.39 -16.99
CA ASP A 93 -0.32 6.31 -18.06
C ASP A 93 0.87 7.18 -17.66
N SER A 94 0.88 7.64 -16.40
CA SER A 94 1.96 8.45 -15.85
C SER A 94 3.21 7.65 -15.49
N ARG A 95 3.19 6.32 -15.64
CA ARG A 95 4.27 5.40 -15.22
C ARG A 95 4.66 5.59 -13.77
N THR A 96 3.66 5.75 -12.92
CA THR A 96 3.82 5.84 -11.48
C THR A 96 4.54 4.60 -10.94
N ARG A 97 5.44 4.79 -9.97
CA ARG A 97 6.13 3.72 -9.25
C ARG A 97 5.65 3.69 -7.81
N GLY A 98 5.43 2.50 -7.27
CA GLY A 98 5.00 2.33 -5.88
C GLY A 98 4.13 1.10 -5.71
N SER A 99 3.55 0.95 -4.52
CA SER A 99 2.75 -0.22 -4.17
C SER A 99 1.40 0.18 -3.58
N LEU A 100 0.35 -0.33 -4.18
CA LEU A 100 -1.02 -0.28 -3.69
C LEU A 100 -1.25 -1.52 -2.81
N LEU A 101 -1.63 -1.32 -1.55
CA LEU A 101 -1.92 -2.39 -0.61
C LEU A 101 -3.43 -2.46 -0.36
N GLY A 102 -4.08 -3.46 -0.96
CA GLY A 102 -5.49 -3.72 -0.78
C GLY A 102 -5.75 -4.52 0.49
N GLY A 103 -6.14 -3.84 1.55
CA GLY A 103 -6.40 -4.47 2.83
C GLY A 103 -7.72 -5.22 2.85
N MET A 104 -7.81 -6.20 3.78
CA MET A 104 -8.99 -7.01 4.05
C MET A 104 -9.40 -7.89 2.85
N SER A 105 -8.42 -8.44 2.13
CA SER A 105 -8.69 -9.48 1.15
C SER A 105 -9.26 -10.73 1.86
N GLY A 106 -10.10 -11.46 1.16
CA GLY A 106 -10.82 -12.59 1.75
C GLY A 106 -12.13 -12.18 2.42
N ARG A 107 -12.88 -13.17 2.89
CA ARG A 107 -14.25 -13.00 3.36
C ARG A 107 -14.46 -13.37 4.83
N THR A 108 -13.44 -13.94 5.46
CA THR A 108 -13.58 -14.56 6.79
C THR A 108 -13.59 -13.55 7.93
N THR A 109 -12.86 -12.43 7.78
CA THR A 109 -12.70 -11.42 8.82
C THR A 109 -13.71 -10.27 8.75
N LEU A 110 -14.56 -10.26 7.73
CA LEU A 110 -15.56 -9.22 7.45
C LEU A 110 -17.01 -9.69 7.64
N ALA A 111 -17.22 -10.70 8.46
CA ALA A 111 -18.57 -11.17 8.76
C ALA A 111 -19.40 -10.04 9.39
N GLY A 112 -20.53 -9.70 8.76
CA GLY A 112 -21.41 -8.61 9.21
C GLY A 112 -21.18 -7.26 8.50
N GLU A 113 -20.12 -7.10 7.73
CA GLU A 113 -19.97 -5.94 6.85
C GLU A 113 -20.62 -6.19 5.48
N GLY A 114 -20.88 -5.11 4.73
CA GLY A 114 -21.50 -5.22 3.42
C GLY A 114 -20.59 -5.85 2.36
N LEU A 115 -21.19 -6.29 1.26
CA LEU A 115 -20.48 -6.93 0.13
C LEU A 115 -19.33 -6.08 -0.43
N GLN A 116 -19.43 -4.76 -0.33
CA GLN A 116 -18.40 -3.82 -0.81
C GLN A 116 -17.07 -3.94 -0.07
N HIS A 117 -17.07 -4.51 1.13
CA HIS A 117 -15.84 -4.77 1.90
C HIS A 117 -15.28 -6.18 1.71
N GLN A 118 -16.08 -7.08 1.14
CA GLN A 118 -15.68 -8.48 0.93
C GLN A 118 -14.98 -8.61 -0.42
N ASP A 119 -13.69 -8.87 -0.37
CA ASP A 119 -12.90 -9.05 -1.58
C ASP A 119 -12.79 -10.53 -1.98
N GLY A 120 -12.78 -10.78 -3.24
CA GLY A 120 -12.54 -12.04 -3.92
C GLY A 120 -12.32 -11.81 -5.42
N HIS A 121 -12.39 -10.56 -5.86
CA HIS A 121 -12.36 -10.21 -7.28
C HIS A 121 -11.77 -8.82 -7.60
N SER A 122 -11.14 -8.13 -6.64
CA SER A 122 -10.47 -6.84 -6.91
C SER A 122 -9.35 -6.98 -7.95
N HIS A 123 -8.72 -8.14 -8.03
CA HIS A 123 -7.71 -8.45 -9.04
C HIS A 123 -8.24 -8.41 -10.48
N LEU A 124 -9.55 -8.60 -10.70
CA LEU A 124 -10.13 -8.46 -12.04
C LEU A 124 -10.01 -7.02 -12.56
N PHE A 125 -10.09 -6.02 -11.67
CA PHE A 125 -9.86 -4.62 -12.05
C PHE A 125 -8.40 -4.34 -12.34
N SER A 126 -7.49 -4.89 -11.54
CA SER A 126 -6.05 -4.68 -11.72
C SER A 126 -5.50 -5.37 -12.97
N LEU A 127 -6.03 -6.53 -13.34
CA LEU A 127 -5.61 -7.28 -14.53
C LEU A 127 -5.87 -6.54 -15.84
N ALA A 128 -6.80 -5.59 -15.85
CA ALA A 128 -7.06 -4.78 -17.03
C ALA A 128 -5.96 -3.72 -17.27
N VAL A 129 -5.15 -3.40 -16.27
CA VAL A 129 -4.14 -2.33 -16.33
C VAL A 129 -2.77 -2.92 -16.69
N PRO A 130 -2.20 -2.63 -17.88
CA PRO A 130 -1.09 -3.38 -18.45
C PRO A 130 0.22 -3.37 -17.65
N ASN A 131 0.49 -2.29 -16.91
CA ASN A 131 1.69 -2.11 -16.10
C ASN A 131 1.45 -2.16 -14.58
N LEU A 132 0.29 -2.65 -14.16
CA LEU A 132 -0.02 -2.95 -12.77
C LEU A 132 0.23 -4.44 -12.51
N VAL A 133 1.25 -4.73 -11.71
CA VAL A 133 1.63 -6.09 -11.34
C VAL A 133 0.88 -6.48 -10.08
N SER A 134 0.10 -7.56 -10.14
CA SER A 134 -0.85 -7.93 -9.07
C SER A 134 -0.48 -9.24 -8.40
N TYR A 135 -0.57 -9.26 -7.06
CA TYR A 135 -0.32 -10.44 -6.22
C TYR A 135 -1.35 -10.56 -5.09
N ASP A 136 -1.70 -11.81 -4.79
CA ASP A 136 -2.53 -12.19 -3.63
C ASP A 136 -1.76 -13.16 -2.72
N PRO A 137 -0.77 -12.67 -1.96
CA PRO A 137 0.09 -13.51 -1.14
C PRO A 137 -0.64 -14.06 0.09
N ALA A 138 -0.37 -15.33 0.44
CA ALA A 138 -0.92 -15.98 1.61
C ALA A 138 -0.06 -15.78 2.88
N PHE A 139 1.26 -15.61 2.71
CA PHE A 139 2.22 -15.57 3.81
C PHE A 139 3.08 -14.32 3.82
N ALA A 140 3.53 -13.92 5.00
CA ALA A 140 4.34 -12.71 5.17
C ALA A 140 5.66 -12.76 4.38
N TYR A 141 6.29 -13.90 4.25
CA TYR A 141 7.53 -14.05 3.46
C TYR A 141 7.28 -13.81 1.96
N GLU A 142 6.09 -14.15 1.46
CA GLU A 142 5.73 -13.86 0.06
C GLU A 142 5.61 -12.35 -0.17
N ILE A 143 4.94 -11.64 0.76
CA ILE A 143 4.85 -10.17 0.72
C ILE A 143 6.26 -9.55 0.69
N ALA A 144 7.16 -10.03 1.55
CA ALA A 144 8.54 -9.53 1.60
C ALA A 144 9.28 -9.74 0.27
N VAL A 145 9.17 -10.92 -0.33
CA VAL A 145 9.78 -11.25 -1.63
C VAL A 145 9.20 -10.39 -2.75
N ILE A 146 7.88 -10.21 -2.78
CA ILE A 146 7.18 -9.40 -3.80
C ILE A 146 7.60 -7.92 -3.70
N ILE A 147 7.65 -7.38 -2.48
CA ILE A 147 8.06 -5.98 -2.26
C ILE A 147 9.54 -5.79 -2.63
N GLU A 148 10.43 -6.69 -2.22
CA GLU A 148 11.85 -6.64 -2.59
C GLU A 148 12.03 -6.62 -4.11
N GLU A 149 11.37 -7.51 -4.81
CA GLU A 149 11.41 -7.58 -6.27
C GLU A 149 10.79 -6.35 -6.93
N GLY A 150 9.68 -5.86 -6.38
CA GLY A 150 9.03 -4.64 -6.84
C GLY A 150 9.95 -3.42 -6.76
N ILE A 151 10.63 -3.25 -5.64
CA ILE A 151 11.61 -2.18 -5.45
C ILE A 151 12.76 -2.34 -6.46
N ARG A 152 13.28 -3.53 -6.63
CA ARG A 152 14.34 -3.80 -7.61
C ARG A 152 13.90 -3.45 -9.04
N ARG A 153 12.72 -3.87 -9.46
CA ARG A 153 12.20 -3.61 -10.82
C ARG A 153 11.94 -2.11 -11.04
N MET A 154 11.25 -1.46 -10.11
CA MET A 154 10.87 -0.06 -10.26
C MET A 154 12.07 0.90 -10.13
N TYR A 155 12.97 0.67 -9.16
CA TYR A 155 13.99 1.67 -8.80
C TYR A 155 15.40 1.31 -9.23
N THR A 156 15.75 0.03 -9.30
CA THR A 156 17.07 -0.39 -9.83
C THR A 156 17.02 -0.55 -11.35
N ASN A 157 16.01 -1.24 -11.86
CA ASN A 157 15.87 -1.46 -13.31
C ASN A 157 15.19 -0.29 -14.03
N GLY A 158 14.50 0.59 -13.31
CA GLY A 158 13.80 1.75 -13.89
C GLY A 158 12.51 1.40 -14.65
N GLU A 159 11.89 0.24 -14.39
CA GLU A 159 10.67 -0.18 -15.06
C GLU A 159 9.50 0.75 -14.70
N GLY A 160 8.69 1.10 -15.71
CA GLY A 160 7.48 1.93 -15.53
C GLY A 160 6.27 1.10 -15.11
N ILE A 161 6.37 0.44 -13.98
CA ILE A 161 5.35 -0.43 -13.40
C ILE A 161 5.03 0.00 -11.96
N PHE A 162 3.90 -0.46 -11.45
CA PHE A 162 3.54 -0.36 -10.03
C PHE A 162 2.84 -1.65 -9.58
N TYR A 163 2.68 -1.81 -8.28
CA TYR A 163 2.21 -3.06 -7.71
C TYR A 163 0.85 -2.89 -7.06
N TYR A 164 0.02 -3.94 -7.15
CA TYR A 164 -1.17 -4.13 -6.34
C TYR A 164 -1.04 -5.44 -5.57
N ILE A 165 -1.03 -5.35 -4.25
CA ILE A 165 -0.84 -6.51 -3.36
C ILE A 165 -2.01 -6.54 -2.38
N THR A 166 -2.77 -7.62 -2.40
CA THR A 166 -3.82 -7.81 -1.40
C THR A 166 -3.23 -8.33 -0.10
N VAL A 167 -3.74 -7.83 1.03
CA VAL A 167 -3.29 -8.22 2.37
C VAL A 167 -4.48 -8.50 3.27
N MET A 168 -4.32 -9.42 4.21
CA MET A 168 -5.34 -9.77 5.20
C MET A 168 -4.93 -9.29 6.58
N ASN A 169 -5.91 -8.95 7.41
CA ASN A 169 -5.70 -8.58 8.81
C ASN A 169 -5.94 -9.74 9.79
N GLU A 170 -6.10 -10.94 9.31
CA GLU A 170 -6.28 -12.12 10.12
C GLU A 170 -4.95 -12.60 10.70
N HIS A 171 -4.91 -12.80 12.01
CA HIS A 171 -3.72 -13.34 12.69
C HIS A 171 -3.58 -14.83 12.38
N LYS A 172 -2.49 -15.19 11.71
CA LYS A 172 -2.12 -16.58 11.41
C LYS A 172 -0.69 -16.83 11.81
N GLU A 173 -0.42 -18.07 12.23
CA GLU A 173 0.95 -18.51 12.38
C GLU A 173 1.62 -18.55 10.99
N MET A 174 2.74 -17.82 10.86
CA MET A 174 3.45 -17.71 9.59
C MET A 174 4.58 -18.72 9.53
N PRO A 175 4.57 -19.65 8.57
CA PRO A 175 5.66 -20.60 8.39
C PRO A 175 6.93 -19.88 7.89
N ALA A 176 8.08 -20.51 8.13
CA ALA A 176 9.32 -20.08 7.50
C ALA A 176 9.25 -20.30 5.97
N MET A 177 9.90 -19.42 5.22
CA MET A 177 9.96 -19.56 3.76
C MET A 177 10.68 -20.87 3.38
N PRO A 178 10.07 -21.73 2.54
CA PRO A 178 10.73 -22.94 2.06
C PRO A 178 11.96 -22.59 1.22
N GLN A 179 12.97 -23.45 1.28
CA GLN A 179 14.19 -23.27 0.49
C GLN A 179 13.86 -23.30 -1.02
N GLY A 180 14.32 -22.29 -1.76
CA GLY A 180 14.09 -22.18 -3.20
C GLY A 180 12.71 -21.65 -3.61
N ALA A 181 11.83 -21.26 -2.66
CA ALA A 181 10.49 -20.78 -2.97
C ALA A 181 10.46 -19.41 -3.69
N LYS A 182 11.52 -18.61 -3.57
CA LYS A 182 11.56 -17.22 -4.09
C LYS A 182 11.17 -17.12 -5.58
N GLU A 183 11.69 -18.00 -6.42
CA GLU A 183 11.35 -17.99 -7.86
C GLU A 183 9.90 -18.38 -8.15
N GLY A 184 9.32 -19.26 -7.33
CA GLY A 184 7.92 -19.67 -7.46
C GLY A 184 6.94 -18.57 -7.08
N ILE A 185 7.30 -17.75 -6.09
CA ILE A 185 6.47 -16.63 -5.62
C ILE A 185 6.33 -15.55 -6.69
N LEU A 186 7.37 -15.35 -7.50
CA LEU A 186 7.42 -14.27 -8.50
C LEU A 186 6.87 -14.65 -9.89
N LYS A 187 6.39 -15.87 -10.05
CA LYS A 187 5.78 -16.38 -11.29
C LYS A 187 4.27 -16.22 -11.30
#